data_4f2d2446c79aebe4085411e9e4729325
#
_entry.id   4f2d2446c79aebe4085411e9e4729325
#
_cell.length_a   1.000
_cell.length_b   1.000
_cell.length_c   1.000
_cell.angle_alpha   90.00
_cell.angle_beta   90.00
_cell.angle_gamma   90.00
#
_symmetry.space_group_name_H-M   'P 1'
#
loop_
_entity.id
_entity.type
_entity.pdbx_description
1 polymer ?
#
loop_
_entity_poly.entity_id
_entity_poly.type
_entity_poly.pdbx_seq_one_letter_code
_entity_poly.pdbx_strand_id
1 'polypeptide(L)' 'MARKLKEMRQSKGLSQGQLAEKSKMNVRTLQHYEQGSKNFDHARIDTILRVCLVLNCKLEDIIDNQEYLDLIEQYKDS' A
#
# COMPACT_ATOMS: atom_id res chain seq x y z
N MET A 1 4.56 10.20 2.12
CA MET A 1 4.55 9.77 0.72
C MET A 1 4.62 8.25 0.66
N ALA A 2 3.68 7.62 0.01
CA ALA A 2 3.65 6.15 -0.09
C ALA A 2 4.57 5.67 -1.22
N ARG A 3 5.86 5.75 -0.98
CA ARG A 3 6.89 5.49 -1.96
C ARG A 3 6.92 4.04 -2.42
N LYS A 4 6.90 3.11 -1.46
CA LYS A 4 6.94 1.68 -1.78
C LYS A 4 5.68 1.24 -2.51
N LEU A 5 4.52 1.79 -2.11
CA LEU A 5 3.27 1.52 -2.79
C LEU A 5 3.35 1.94 -4.26
N LYS A 6 3.81 3.15 -4.52
CA LYS A 6 3.93 3.67 -5.89
C LYS A 6 4.90 2.82 -6.71
N GLU A 7 6.07 2.51 -6.16
CA GLU A 7 7.07 1.70 -6.85
C GLU A 7 6.54 0.30 -7.17
N MET A 8 5.85 -0.33 -6.20
CA MET A 8 5.28 -1.65 -6.41
C MET A 8 4.21 -1.63 -7.51
N ARG A 9 3.33 -0.61 -7.47
CA ARG A 9 2.31 -0.44 -8.49
C ARG A 9 2.93 -0.34 -9.88
N GLN A 10 3.96 0.50 -10.01
CA GLN A 10 4.64 0.71 -11.29
C GLN A 10 5.34 -0.56 -11.76
N SER A 11 5.93 -1.32 -10.84
CA SER A 11 6.61 -2.57 -11.18
C SER A 11 5.65 -3.62 -11.72
N LYS A 12 4.37 -3.53 -11.36
CA LYS A 12 3.33 -4.43 -11.86
C LYS A 12 2.66 -3.90 -13.13
N GLY A 13 3.10 -2.74 -13.63
CA GLY A 13 2.56 -2.16 -14.85
C GLY A 13 1.16 -1.58 -14.70
N LEU A 14 0.73 -1.24 -13.49
CA LEU A 14 -0.61 -0.72 -13.25
C LEU A 14 -0.62 0.79 -13.17
N SER A 15 -1.64 1.42 -13.78
CA SER A 15 -1.92 2.83 -13.58
C SER A 15 -2.59 3.02 -12.22
N GLN A 16 -2.65 4.27 -11.75
CA GLN A 16 -3.37 4.60 -10.52
C GLN A 16 -4.84 4.19 -10.63
N GLY A 17 -5.47 4.47 -11.78
CA GLY A 17 -6.86 4.10 -11.99
C GLY A 17 -7.09 2.60 -11.93
N GLN A 18 -6.17 1.83 -12.53
CA GLN A 18 -6.28 0.37 -12.54
C GLN A 18 -6.14 -0.21 -11.13
N LEU A 19 -5.16 0.26 -10.37
CA LEU A 19 -4.99 -0.24 -9.00
C LEU A 19 -6.19 0.14 -8.13
N ALA A 20 -6.64 1.39 -8.23
CA ALA A 20 -7.78 1.86 -7.44
C ALA A 20 -9.02 1.03 -7.73
N GLU A 21 -9.32 0.81 -9.01
CA GLU A 21 -10.49 0.01 -9.41
C GLU A 21 -10.40 -1.42 -8.87
N LYS A 22 -9.26 -2.07 -9.05
CA LYS A 22 -9.08 -3.47 -8.63
C LYS A 22 -9.09 -3.64 -7.12
N SER A 23 -8.63 -2.64 -6.37
CA SER A 23 -8.62 -2.68 -4.91
C SER A 23 -9.85 -2.03 -4.27
N LYS A 24 -10.84 -1.65 -5.11
CA LYS A 24 -12.10 -1.04 -4.65
C LYS A 24 -11.85 0.24 -3.87
N MET A 25 -10.94 1.04 -4.35
CA MET A 25 -10.54 2.30 -3.76
C MET A 25 -10.84 3.44 -4.74
N ASN A 26 -11.14 4.62 -4.20
CA ASN A 26 -11.28 5.83 -5.03
C ASN A 26 -9.89 6.21 -5.56
N VAL A 27 -9.79 6.51 -6.86
CA VAL A 27 -8.51 6.87 -7.46
C VAL A 27 -7.90 8.12 -6.84
N ARG A 28 -8.75 9.08 -6.44
CA ARG A 28 -8.28 10.31 -5.78
C ARG A 28 -7.64 9.99 -4.44
N THR A 29 -8.20 9.04 -3.70
CA THR A 29 -7.62 8.58 -2.44
C THR A 29 -6.25 7.98 -2.66
N LEU A 30 -6.10 7.14 -3.69
CA LEU A 30 -4.81 6.56 -4.03
C LEU A 30 -3.79 7.66 -4.39
N GLN A 31 -4.22 8.66 -5.17
CA GLN A 31 -3.37 9.79 -5.51
C GLN A 31 -2.87 10.52 -4.25
N HIS A 32 -3.76 10.73 -3.27
CA HIS A 32 -3.38 11.38 -2.01
C HIS A 32 -2.36 10.55 -1.24
N TYR A 33 -2.49 9.23 -1.24
CA TYR A 33 -1.48 8.36 -0.61
C TYR A 33 -0.13 8.49 -1.31
N GLU A 34 -0.11 8.43 -2.62
CA GLU A 34 1.15 8.49 -3.38
C GLU A 34 1.79 9.87 -3.34
N GLN A 35 1.00 10.94 -3.22
CA GLN A 35 1.50 12.30 -3.11
C GLN A 35 1.93 12.67 -1.69
N GLY A 36 1.50 11.91 -0.70
CA GLY A 36 1.82 12.17 0.69
C GLY A 36 0.82 13.04 1.43
N SER A 37 -0.31 13.42 0.79
CA SER A 37 -1.39 14.17 1.47
C SER A 37 -2.09 13.33 2.52
N LYS A 38 -2.10 12.01 2.33
CA LYS A 38 -2.61 11.04 3.30
C LYS A 38 -1.54 9.99 3.54
N ASN A 39 -1.45 9.51 4.77
CA ASN A 39 -0.47 8.50 5.13
C ASN A 39 -1.03 7.10 4.87
N PHE A 40 -0.50 6.41 3.85
CA PHE A 40 -0.95 5.07 3.51
C PHE A 40 -0.72 4.07 4.64
N ASP A 41 0.35 4.23 5.42
CA ASP A 41 0.65 3.33 6.53
C ASP A 41 -0.44 3.39 7.61
N HIS A 42 -1.21 4.48 7.65
CA HIS A 42 -2.32 4.65 8.58
C HIS A 42 -3.68 4.32 7.95
N ALA A 43 -3.69 3.81 6.73
CA ALA A 43 -4.93 3.42 6.08
C ALA A 43 -5.58 2.25 6.83
N ARG A 44 -6.87 2.04 6.58
CA ARG A 44 -7.58 0.91 7.15
C ARG A 44 -6.92 -0.39 6.72
N ILE A 45 -6.89 -1.36 7.62
CA ILE A 45 -6.23 -2.64 7.33
C ILE A 45 -6.85 -3.33 6.11
N ASP A 46 -8.18 -3.23 5.92
CA ASP A 46 -8.82 -3.84 4.75
C ASP A 46 -8.35 -3.20 3.45
N THR A 47 -8.16 -1.88 3.44
CA THR A 47 -7.62 -1.17 2.28
C THR A 47 -6.21 -1.67 1.95
N ILE A 48 -5.37 -1.76 2.96
CA ILE A 48 -3.99 -2.21 2.78
C ILE A 48 -3.95 -3.65 2.26
N LEU A 49 -4.77 -4.53 2.83
CA LEU A 49 -4.81 -5.93 2.40
C LEU A 49 -5.34 -6.10 0.98
N ARG A 50 -6.35 -5.31 0.59
CA ARG A 50 -6.85 -5.37 -0.79
C ARG A 50 -5.77 -4.96 -1.79
N VAL A 51 -5.00 -3.93 -1.45
CA VAL A 51 -3.88 -3.49 -2.30
C VAL A 51 -2.84 -4.60 -2.40
N CYS A 52 -2.49 -5.24 -1.29
CA CYS A 52 -1.55 -6.35 -1.30
C CYS A 52 -2.03 -7.50 -2.19
N LEU A 53 -3.32 -7.82 -2.13
CA LEU A 53 -3.88 -8.88 -2.95
C LEU A 53 -3.78 -8.53 -4.45
N VAL A 54 -4.11 -7.31 -4.81
CA VAL A 54 -4.05 -6.86 -6.21
C VAL A 54 -2.61 -6.87 -6.72
N LEU A 55 -1.68 -6.38 -5.90
CA LEU A 55 -0.26 -6.30 -6.27
C LEU A 55 0.49 -7.62 -6.06
N ASN A 56 -0.17 -8.61 -5.46
CA ASN A 56 0.43 -9.89 -5.16
C ASN A 56 1.75 -9.72 -4.41
N CYS A 57 1.71 -8.96 -3.33
CA CYS A 57 2.88 -8.64 -2.53
C CYS A 57 2.58 -8.80 -1.04
N LYS A 58 3.62 -8.69 -0.23
CA LYS A 58 3.51 -8.78 1.23
C LYS A 58 3.27 -7.39 1.83
N LEU A 59 2.76 -7.35 3.06
CA LEU A 59 2.56 -6.10 3.78
C LEU A 59 3.83 -5.26 3.82
N GLU A 60 4.95 -5.88 4.16
CA GLU A 60 6.22 -5.18 4.28
C GLU A 60 6.72 -4.60 2.97
N ASP A 61 6.16 -5.05 1.86
CA ASP A 61 6.58 -4.55 0.53
C ASP A 61 5.99 -3.18 0.22
N ILE A 62 4.94 -2.76 0.92
CA ILE A 62 4.27 -1.48 0.64
C ILE A 62 4.16 -0.56 1.86
N ILE A 63 4.66 -0.96 3.01
CA ILE A 63 4.70 -0.12 4.22
C ILE A 63 6.06 0.57 4.30
N ASP A 64 6.05 1.89 4.45
CA ASP A 64 7.28 2.69 4.52
C ASP A 64 7.75 2.94 5.96
N ASN A 65 6.83 2.93 6.93
CA ASN A 65 7.14 3.27 8.31
C ASN A 65 7.95 2.16 8.97
N GLN A 66 9.18 2.49 9.40
CA GLN A 66 10.09 1.48 9.96
C GLN A 66 9.54 0.84 11.24
N GLU A 67 8.87 1.63 12.08
CA GLU A 67 8.25 1.08 13.30
C GLU A 67 7.22 0.00 12.97
N TYR A 68 6.41 0.25 11.94
CA TYR A 68 5.39 -0.72 11.51
C TYR A 68 6.04 -1.96 10.90
N LEU A 69 7.12 -1.78 10.15
CA LEU A 69 7.87 -2.92 9.60
C LEU A 69 8.44 -3.78 10.73
N ASP A 70 8.95 -3.14 11.78
CA ASP A 70 9.48 -3.86 12.95
C ASP A 70 8.37 -4.65 13.65
N LEU A 71 7.18 -4.04 13.79
CA LEU A 71 6.04 -4.70 14.41
C LEU A 71 5.55 -5.90 13.59
N ILE A 72 5.53 -5.75 12.28
CA ILE A 72 5.16 -6.86 11.38
C ILE A 72 6.12 -8.02 11.55
N GLU A 73 7.42 -7.73 11.63
CA GLU A 73 8.46 -8.74 11.83
C GLU A 73 8.26 -9.48 13.16
N GLN A 74 8.02 -8.73 14.24
CA GLN A 74 7.76 -9.30 15.56
C GLN A 74 6.53 -10.19 15.54
N TYR A 75 5.46 -9.74 14.86
CA TYR A 75 4.22 -10.51 14.75
C TYR A 75 4.46 -11.85 14.05
N LYS A 76 5.25 -11.83 12.97
CA LYS A 76 5.56 -13.05 12.22
C LYS A 76 6.35 -14.06 13.03
N ASP A 77 7.21 -13.57 13.93
CA ASP A 77 8.08 -14.40 14.75
C ASP A 77 7.41 -14.90 16.03
N SER A 78 6.21 -14.41 16.33
CA SER A 78 5.51 -14.78 17.58
C SER A 78 4.80 -16.13 17.47
#